data_e1ba462b77357e8f3ef62ae255806d11
#
_entry.id   e1ba462b77357e8f3ef62ae255806d11
#
_cell.length_a   1.000
_cell.length_b   1.000
_cell.length_c   1.000
_cell.angle_alpha   90.00
_cell.angle_beta   90.00
_cell.angle_gamma   90.00
#
_symmetry.space_group_name_H-M   'P 1'
#
loop_
_entity.id
_entity.type
_entity.pdbx_description
1 polymer ?
#
loop_
_entity_poly.entity_id
_entity_poly.type
_entity_poly.pdbx_seq_one_letter_code
_entity_poly.pdbx_strand_id
1 'polypeptide(L)'
;RDKLFYRLGSRYGYNLYMEKKIKEVMDSSPLIVDYNQSVFEVSRLVTARSQEDIYDSVIVTKNGNYYSTISIKDLLFEVSELKVREARDANPLTGLPGNNSIKMEIKEAIKDQKQFSVLYIDLDNFKAYNDNYGYQKGDEVLKFTAQVLKKSAEVISGKVFIGHVGGDDFVMISDSRNDQTLAEKIIDYFDLGIKNYFNKEDLSNGHFICLDRQHNIINTPLTSISIAIVTNENNEIKSHIEVSDQAAELKKIVKEKPGSNYFKNRRKKEDNEEYKSC
;
A
#
# COMPACT_ATOMS: atom_id res chain seq x y z
N ARG A 1 21.89 -6.38 31.99
CA ARG A 1 22.53 -7.48 32.75
C ARG A 1 24.03 -7.42 32.58
N ASP A 2 24.57 -7.39 31.38
CA ASP A 2 26.01 -7.45 31.07
C ASP A 2 26.75 -6.22 31.59
N LYS A 3 26.20 -5.02 31.45
CA LYS A 3 26.74 -3.78 32.03
C LYS A 3 26.84 -3.86 33.56
N LEU A 4 25.86 -4.48 34.25
CA LEU A 4 25.91 -4.70 35.71
C LEU A 4 27.02 -5.69 36.09
N PHE A 5 27.11 -6.82 35.36
CA PHE A 5 28.17 -7.80 35.59
C PHE A 5 29.55 -7.23 35.31
N TYR A 6 29.71 -6.42 34.27
CA TYR A 6 30.96 -5.72 33.98
C TYR A 6 31.36 -4.77 35.12
N ARG A 7 30.41 -3.98 35.66
CA ARG A 7 30.64 -3.11 36.82
C ARG A 7 31.03 -3.90 38.06
N LEU A 8 30.31 -4.98 38.38
CA LEU A 8 30.57 -5.83 39.53
C LEU A 8 31.89 -6.62 39.37
N GLY A 9 32.25 -7.04 38.15
CA GLY A 9 33.46 -7.81 37.88
C GLY A 9 34.73 -6.95 37.72
N SER A 10 34.61 -5.62 37.74
CA SER A 10 35.78 -4.75 37.78
C SER A 10 36.55 -4.88 39.11
N ARG A 11 37.87 -4.56 39.07
CA ARG A 11 38.80 -4.81 40.20
C ARG A 11 38.29 -4.36 41.60
N TYR A 12 37.45 -3.35 41.66
CA TYR A 12 36.83 -2.84 42.87
C TYR A 12 35.30 -2.82 42.82
N GLY A 13 34.72 -3.31 41.75
CA GLY A 13 33.30 -3.19 41.44
C GLY A 13 32.43 -3.90 42.49
N TYR A 14 32.79 -5.10 42.89
CA TYR A 14 32.06 -5.83 43.93
C TYR A 14 31.91 -5.01 45.21
N ASN A 15 33.02 -4.50 45.76
CA ASN A 15 33.01 -3.74 47.03
C ASN A 15 32.31 -2.39 46.88
N LEU A 16 32.30 -1.81 45.69
CA LEU A 16 31.68 -0.49 45.44
C LEU A 16 30.17 -0.58 45.22
N TYR A 17 29.66 -1.69 44.67
CA TYR A 17 28.28 -1.74 44.17
C TYR A 17 27.40 -2.78 44.88
N MET A 18 27.95 -3.80 45.57
CA MET A 18 27.11 -4.87 46.15
C MET A 18 26.19 -4.43 47.26
N GLU A 19 26.57 -3.41 48.03
CA GLU A 19 25.74 -2.84 49.12
C GLU A 19 24.89 -1.66 48.65
N LYS A 20 25.03 -1.26 47.37
CA LYS A 20 24.28 -0.17 46.77
C LYS A 20 22.87 -0.59 46.40
N LYS A 21 21.93 0.37 46.51
CA LYS A 21 20.57 0.15 46.00
C LYS A 21 20.63 -0.04 44.47
N ILE A 22 19.80 -0.92 43.94
CA ILE A 22 19.74 -1.20 42.48
C ILE A 22 19.57 0.07 41.68
N LYS A 23 18.87 1.08 42.18
CA LYS A 23 18.68 2.39 41.57
C LYS A 23 19.98 3.14 41.27
N GLU A 24 21.05 2.88 42.02
CA GLU A 24 22.36 3.53 41.87
C GLU A 24 23.21 2.84 40.78
N VAL A 25 22.84 1.64 40.37
CA VAL A 25 23.60 0.83 39.41
C VAL A 25 22.83 0.51 38.11
N MET A 26 21.52 0.69 38.12
CA MET A 26 20.68 0.47 36.96
C MET A 26 20.89 1.57 35.89
N ASP A 27 20.51 1.30 34.65
CA ASP A 27 20.34 2.33 33.63
C ASP A 27 19.11 3.19 34.00
N SER A 28 19.31 4.50 34.12
CA SER A 28 18.26 5.46 34.48
C SER A 28 17.49 6.00 33.26
N SER A 29 17.97 5.73 32.04
CA SER A 29 17.37 6.22 30.80
C SER A 29 17.24 5.13 29.72
N PRO A 30 16.61 3.98 30.05
CA PRO A 30 16.41 2.93 29.04
C PRO A 30 15.47 3.40 27.93
N LEU A 31 15.60 2.83 26.73
CA LEU A 31 14.58 3.06 25.69
C LEU A 31 13.29 2.33 26.07
N ILE A 32 12.24 3.11 26.23
CA ILE A 32 10.89 2.63 26.50
C ILE A 32 10.02 2.96 25.30
N VAL A 33 9.29 1.97 24.79
CA VAL A 33 8.38 2.11 23.64
C VAL A 33 6.99 1.61 24.02
N ASP A 34 5.96 2.11 23.34
CA ASP A 34 4.61 1.61 23.49
C ASP A 34 4.37 0.35 22.65
N TYR A 35 3.53 -0.55 23.14
CA TYR A 35 3.15 -1.80 22.47
C TYR A 35 2.60 -1.58 21.04
N ASN A 36 1.98 -0.44 20.77
CA ASN A 36 1.38 -0.11 19.49
C ASN A 36 2.39 0.51 18.49
N GLN A 37 3.61 0.83 18.91
CA GLN A 37 4.63 1.35 18.00
C GLN A 37 5.08 0.27 17.01
N SER A 38 5.27 0.67 15.75
CA SER A 38 5.71 -0.25 14.71
C SER A 38 7.16 -0.71 14.92
N VAL A 39 7.47 -1.92 14.47
CA VAL A 39 8.83 -2.49 14.54
C VAL A 39 9.85 -1.60 13.83
N PHE A 40 9.47 -0.94 12.74
CA PHE A 40 10.33 0.01 12.01
C PHE A 40 10.63 1.28 12.81
N GLU A 41 9.63 1.85 13.50
CA GLU A 41 9.84 3.00 14.40
C GLU A 41 10.77 2.63 15.55
N VAL A 42 10.54 1.47 16.18
CA VAL A 42 11.41 0.98 17.26
C VAL A 42 12.84 0.76 16.76
N SER A 43 13.03 0.17 15.58
CA SER A 43 14.36 -0.04 14.99
C SER A 43 15.09 1.29 14.74
N ARG A 44 14.36 2.32 14.28
CA ARG A 44 14.93 3.67 14.07
C ARG A 44 15.35 4.32 15.39
N LEU A 45 14.55 4.17 16.45
CA LEU A 45 14.89 4.66 17.79
C LEU A 45 16.13 3.95 18.35
N VAL A 46 16.25 2.65 18.14
CA VAL A 46 17.42 1.85 18.55
C VAL A 46 18.67 2.31 17.81
N THR A 47 18.61 2.51 16.50
CA THR A 47 19.77 2.94 15.69
C THR A 47 20.21 4.37 15.98
N ALA A 48 19.36 5.20 16.57
CA ALA A 48 19.69 6.55 17.01
C ALA A 48 20.42 6.62 18.36
N ARG A 49 20.58 5.48 19.07
CA ARG A 49 21.28 5.41 20.35
C ARG A 49 22.79 5.57 20.20
N SER A 50 23.46 5.85 21.33
CA SER A 50 24.92 5.83 21.42
C SER A 50 25.49 4.42 21.13
N GLN A 51 26.78 4.33 20.75
CA GLN A 51 27.42 3.04 20.55
C GLN A 51 27.45 2.16 21.80
N GLU A 52 27.43 2.77 22.99
CA GLU A 52 27.44 2.05 24.26
C GLU A 52 26.08 1.40 24.58
N ASP A 53 24.98 1.99 24.06
CA ASP A 53 23.62 1.59 24.39
C ASP A 53 22.89 0.86 23.25
N ILE A 54 23.52 0.78 22.06
CA ILE A 54 22.87 0.24 20.86
C ILE A 54 22.42 -1.23 21.02
N TYR A 55 23.12 -1.99 21.87
CA TYR A 55 22.81 -3.40 22.12
C TYR A 55 21.91 -3.61 23.35
N ASP A 56 21.55 -2.55 24.07
CA ASP A 56 20.68 -2.66 25.23
C ASP A 56 19.24 -2.98 24.77
N SER A 57 18.62 -3.90 25.49
CA SER A 57 17.23 -4.30 25.24
C SER A 57 16.28 -3.11 25.34
N VAL A 58 15.19 -3.17 24.58
CA VAL A 58 14.12 -2.18 24.58
C VAL A 58 13.04 -2.63 25.53
N ILE A 59 12.54 -1.74 26.39
CA ILE A 59 11.41 -1.99 27.28
C ILE A 59 10.13 -1.64 26.54
N VAL A 60 9.18 -2.57 26.51
CA VAL A 60 7.85 -2.36 25.93
C VAL A 60 6.85 -2.13 27.03
N THR A 61 6.04 -1.07 26.91
CA THR A 61 4.94 -0.76 27.82
C THR A 61 3.60 -0.89 27.10
N LYS A 62 2.56 -1.27 27.85
CA LYS A 62 1.18 -1.29 27.39
C LYS A 62 0.31 -0.57 28.42
N ASN A 63 -0.39 0.48 27.98
CA ASN A 63 -1.17 1.34 28.88
C ASN A 63 -0.33 1.89 30.06
N GLY A 64 0.93 2.26 29.80
CA GLY A 64 1.85 2.80 30.80
C GLY A 64 2.50 1.77 31.73
N ASN A 65 2.13 0.49 31.67
CA ASN A 65 2.70 -0.57 32.49
C ASN A 65 3.73 -1.39 31.71
N TYR A 66 4.74 -1.93 32.42
CA TYR A 66 5.68 -2.87 31.83
C TYR A 66 4.95 -4.06 31.20
N TYR A 67 5.23 -4.35 29.96
CA TYR A 67 4.66 -5.46 29.22
C TYR A 67 5.70 -6.55 28.90
N SER A 68 6.81 -6.15 28.29
CA SER A 68 7.88 -7.08 27.90
C SER A 68 9.20 -6.34 27.65
N THR A 69 10.22 -7.11 27.30
CA THR A 69 11.52 -6.60 26.85
C THR A 69 11.87 -7.27 25.53
N ILE A 70 12.31 -6.49 24.55
CA ILE A 70 12.75 -6.97 23.25
C ILE A 70 14.28 -6.88 23.18
N SER A 71 14.93 -7.98 22.81
CA SER A 71 16.36 -7.95 22.49
C SER A 71 16.61 -7.34 21.11
N ILE A 72 17.79 -6.77 20.91
CA ILE A 72 18.17 -6.23 19.60
C ILE A 72 18.23 -7.34 18.55
N LYS A 73 18.62 -8.56 18.93
CA LYS A 73 18.61 -9.73 18.06
C LYS A 73 17.20 -10.01 17.52
N ASP A 74 16.21 -10.06 18.42
CA ASP A 74 14.82 -10.35 18.03
C ASP A 74 14.25 -9.21 17.19
N LEU A 75 14.56 -7.95 17.54
CA LEU A 75 14.16 -6.79 16.72
C LEU A 75 14.73 -6.87 15.31
N LEU A 76 16.01 -7.17 15.15
CA LEU A 76 16.66 -7.30 13.85
C LEU A 76 16.09 -8.49 13.05
N PHE A 77 15.80 -9.59 13.72
CA PHE A 77 15.16 -10.75 13.10
C PHE A 77 13.78 -10.37 12.54
N GLU A 78 12.93 -9.73 13.34
CA GLU A 78 11.60 -9.29 12.89
C GLU A 78 11.67 -8.27 11.75
N VAL A 79 12.56 -7.29 11.81
CA VAL A 79 12.76 -6.33 10.71
C VAL A 79 13.18 -7.04 9.43
N SER A 80 14.08 -8.03 9.53
CA SER A 80 14.53 -8.81 8.39
C SER A 80 13.40 -9.65 7.77
N GLU A 81 12.62 -10.34 8.60
CA GLU A 81 11.46 -11.13 8.17
C GLU A 81 10.40 -10.26 7.50
N LEU A 82 10.11 -9.08 8.06
CA LEU A 82 9.17 -8.14 7.46
C LEU A 82 9.64 -7.69 6.08
N LYS A 83 10.93 -7.34 5.92
CA LYS A 83 11.49 -6.96 4.62
C LYS A 83 11.44 -8.09 3.60
N VAL A 84 11.70 -9.33 4.02
CA VAL A 84 11.58 -10.51 3.14
C VAL A 84 10.13 -10.72 2.71
N ARG A 85 9.16 -10.55 3.61
CA ARG A 85 7.73 -10.67 3.29
C ARG A 85 7.29 -9.57 2.32
N GLU A 86 7.69 -8.32 2.55
CA GLU A 86 7.43 -7.20 1.64
C GLU A 86 8.02 -7.45 0.24
N ALA A 87 9.28 -7.91 0.18
CA ALA A 87 9.93 -8.21 -1.09
C ALA A 87 9.26 -9.39 -1.85
N ARG A 88 8.74 -10.38 -1.13
CA ARG A 88 7.99 -11.50 -1.75
C ARG A 88 6.59 -11.10 -2.21
N ASP A 89 5.96 -10.12 -1.55
CA ASP A 89 4.65 -9.62 -1.91
C ASP A 89 4.70 -8.64 -3.08
N ALA A 90 5.84 -7.96 -3.29
CA ALA A 90 5.98 -6.99 -4.36
C ALA A 90 5.83 -7.62 -5.74
N ASN A 91 5.10 -6.94 -6.64
CA ASN A 91 4.98 -7.35 -8.02
C ASN A 91 6.36 -7.30 -8.72
N PRO A 92 6.85 -8.39 -9.31
CA PRO A 92 8.21 -8.45 -9.86
C PRO A 92 8.43 -7.53 -11.08
N LEU A 93 7.37 -7.17 -11.81
CA LEU A 93 7.45 -6.32 -12.99
C LEU A 93 7.52 -4.83 -12.64
N THR A 94 6.68 -4.38 -11.71
CA THR A 94 6.50 -2.97 -11.37
C THR A 94 7.19 -2.55 -10.08
N GLY A 95 7.54 -3.54 -9.23
CA GLY A 95 8.09 -3.32 -7.89
C GLY A 95 7.09 -2.73 -6.89
N LEU A 96 5.82 -2.59 -7.26
CA LEU A 96 4.77 -2.09 -6.38
C LEU A 96 4.34 -3.17 -5.37
N PRO A 97 3.91 -2.79 -4.16
CA PRO A 97 3.29 -3.68 -3.18
C PRO A 97 2.19 -4.54 -3.78
N GLY A 98 2.13 -5.81 -3.40
CA GLY A 98 1.13 -6.77 -3.88
C GLY A 98 -0.09 -6.89 -2.97
N ASN A 99 -0.83 -8.00 -3.17
CA ASN A 99 -2.13 -8.23 -2.54
C ASN A 99 -2.13 -8.23 -1.01
N ASN A 100 -1.08 -8.76 -0.37
CA ASN A 100 -1.04 -8.78 1.09
C ASN A 100 -0.86 -7.37 1.67
N SER A 101 0.05 -6.59 1.08
CA SER A 101 0.28 -5.20 1.46
C SER A 101 -0.97 -4.33 1.22
N ILE A 102 -1.66 -4.51 0.09
CA ILE A 102 -2.93 -3.83 -0.20
C ILE A 102 -3.98 -4.15 0.87
N LYS A 103 -4.17 -5.43 1.23
CA LYS A 103 -5.11 -5.83 2.28
C LYS A 103 -4.77 -5.24 3.64
N MET A 104 -3.50 -5.17 3.98
CA MET A 104 -3.05 -4.58 5.25
C MET A 104 -3.33 -3.08 5.28
N GLU A 105 -3.00 -2.34 4.24
CA GLU A 105 -3.24 -0.90 4.16
C GLU A 105 -4.75 -0.56 4.23
N ILE A 106 -5.62 -1.33 3.54
CA ILE A 106 -7.08 -1.16 3.66
C ILE A 106 -7.55 -1.40 5.10
N LYS A 107 -7.05 -2.46 5.77
CA LYS A 107 -7.41 -2.74 7.17
C LYS A 107 -6.96 -1.62 8.12
N GLU A 108 -5.78 -1.06 7.90
CA GLU A 108 -5.28 0.07 8.69
C GLU A 108 -6.14 1.33 8.45
N ALA A 109 -6.49 1.64 7.20
CA ALA A 109 -7.37 2.75 6.88
C ALA A 109 -8.75 2.63 7.56
N ILE A 110 -9.32 1.41 7.60
CA ILE A 110 -10.59 1.13 8.31
C ILE A 110 -10.41 1.32 9.82
N LYS A 111 -9.33 0.81 10.40
CA LYS A 111 -9.05 0.88 11.85
C LYS A 111 -8.84 2.33 12.33
N ASP A 112 -8.21 3.15 11.53
CA ASP A 112 -7.93 4.56 11.84
C ASP A 112 -9.18 5.43 11.92
N GLN A 113 -10.33 4.94 11.48
CA GLN A 113 -11.62 5.64 11.47
C GLN A 113 -11.59 7.02 10.77
N LYS A 114 -10.60 7.24 9.90
CA LYS A 114 -10.49 8.44 9.07
C LYS A 114 -11.26 8.24 7.77
N GLN A 115 -11.54 9.34 7.08
CA GLN A 115 -12.08 9.26 5.74
C GLN A 115 -10.99 8.80 4.76
N PHE A 116 -11.29 7.77 3.99
CA PHE A 116 -10.39 7.22 2.98
C PHE A 116 -11.13 6.84 1.70
N SER A 117 -10.39 6.73 0.63
CA SER A 117 -10.87 6.17 -0.64
C SER A 117 -9.88 5.14 -1.17
N VAL A 118 -10.42 4.08 -1.77
CA VAL A 118 -9.68 3.05 -2.48
C VAL A 118 -10.04 3.14 -3.96
N LEU A 119 -9.07 3.45 -4.80
CA LEU A 119 -9.20 3.52 -6.24
C LEU A 119 -8.74 2.19 -6.83
N TYR A 120 -9.66 1.44 -7.42
CA TYR A 120 -9.36 0.25 -8.23
C TYR A 120 -9.22 0.68 -9.67
N ILE A 121 -8.08 0.38 -10.26
CA ILE A 121 -7.64 0.87 -11.56
C ILE A 121 -7.39 -0.31 -12.46
N ASP A 122 -7.92 -0.27 -13.67
CA ASP A 122 -7.90 -1.39 -14.63
C ASP A 122 -7.64 -0.84 -16.04
N LEU A 123 -6.83 -1.54 -16.82
CA LEU A 123 -6.55 -1.16 -18.22
C LEU A 123 -7.55 -1.80 -19.18
N ASP A 124 -8.33 -0.99 -19.84
CA ASP A 124 -9.30 -1.48 -20.82
C ASP A 124 -8.59 -2.04 -22.05
N ASN A 125 -9.11 -3.14 -22.58
CA ASN A 125 -8.59 -3.82 -23.77
C ASN A 125 -7.13 -4.31 -23.65
N PHE A 126 -6.55 -4.41 -22.44
CA PHE A 126 -5.15 -4.75 -22.25
C PHE A 126 -4.80 -6.15 -22.77
N LYS A 127 -5.71 -7.13 -22.63
CA LYS A 127 -5.52 -8.44 -23.22
C LYS A 127 -5.41 -8.36 -24.75
N ALA A 128 -6.31 -7.65 -25.40
CA ALA A 128 -6.27 -7.45 -26.85
C ALA A 128 -5.00 -6.72 -27.31
N TYR A 129 -4.53 -5.76 -26.50
CA TYR A 129 -3.25 -5.10 -26.71
C TYR A 129 -2.09 -6.11 -26.70
N ASN A 130 -2.02 -6.97 -25.67
CA ASN A 130 -1.00 -8.02 -25.57
C ASN A 130 -1.04 -8.99 -26.76
N ASP A 131 -2.23 -9.40 -27.16
CA ASP A 131 -2.42 -10.33 -28.27
C ASP A 131 -1.95 -9.71 -29.60
N ASN A 132 -2.06 -8.38 -29.77
CA ASN A 132 -1.65 -7.66 -30.99
C ASN A 132 -0.18 -7.18 -30.96
N TYR A 133 0.27 -6.61 -29.86
CA TYR A 133 1.59 -5.97 -29.74
C TYR A 133 2.66 -6.85 -29.05
N GLY A 134 2.23 -7.95 -28.45
CA GLY A 134 3.07 -8.89 -27.70
C GLY A 134 3.26 -8.50 -26.22
N TYR A 135 3.52 -9.52 -25.38
CA TYR A 135 3.65 -9.39 -23.93
C TYR A 135 4.77 -8.43 -23.51
N GLN A 136 5.87 -8.34 -24.26
CA GLN A 136 6.96 -7.43 -23.93
C GLN A 136 6.49 -5.96 -23.95
N LYS A 137 5.71 -5.56 -24.97
CA LYS A 137 5.11 -4.22 -25.01
C LYS A 137 4.04 -4.03 -23.95
N GLY A 138 3.28 -5.07 -23.64
CA GLY A 138 2.35 -5.05 -22.50
C GLY A 138 3.06 -4.79 -21.17
N ASP A 139 4.20 -5.43 -20.92
CA ASP A 139 5.02 -5.18 -19.75
C ASP A 139 5.51 -3.71 -19.68
N GLU A 140 5.85 -3.11 -20.83
CA GLU A 140 6.19 -1.70 -20.89
C GLU A 140 5.01 -0.80 -20.53
N VAL A 141 3.79 -1.12 -20.99
CA VAL A 141 2.55 -0.42 -20.62
C VAL A 141 2.26 -0.54 -19.12
N LEU A 142 2.44 -1.72 -18.53
CA LEU A 142 2.26 -1.90 -17.06
C LEU A 142 3.26 -1.08 -16.25
N LYS A 143 4.54 -1.05 -16.67
CA LYS A 143 5.57 -0.19 -16.04
C LYS A 143 5.24 1.29 -16.18
N PHE A 144 4.80 1.70 -17.36
CA PHE A 144 4.33 3.06 -17.61
C PHE A 144 3.14 3.42 -16.72
N THR A 145 2.14 2.54 -16.59
CA THR A 145 1.01 2.74 -15.70
C THR A 145 1.47 2.94 -14.26
N ALA A 146 2.37 2.09 -13.76
CA ALA A 146 2.95 2.25 -12.43
C ALA A 146 3.66 3.61 -12.24
N GLN A 147 4.35 4.12 -13.27
CA GLN A 147 4.98 5.45 -13.25
C GLN A 147 3.93 6.57 -13.23
N VAL A 148 2.86 6.45 -14.01
CA VAL A 148 1.72 7.39 -13.98
C VAL A 148 1.12 7.47 -12.59
N LEU A 149 0.86 6.33 -11.94
CA LEU A 149 0.30 6.29 -10.60
C LEU A 149 1.22 6.96 -9.57
N LYS A 150 2.53 6.69 -9.62
CA LYS A 150 3.52 7.34 -8.75
C LYS A 150 3.54 8.85 -8.96
N LYS A 151 3.61 9.31 -10.21
CA LYS A 151 3.61 10.73 -10.56
C LYS A 151 2.32 11.43 -10.11
N SER A 152 1.17 10.77 -10.25
CA SER A 152 -0.11 11.31 -9.79
C SER A 152 -0.19 11.45 -8.27
N ALA A 153 0.42 10.50 -7.54
CA ALA A 153 0.50 10.57 -6.08
C ALA A 153 1.38 11.73 -5.58
N GLU A 154 2.45 12.09 -6.29
CA GLU A 154 3.34 13.20 -5.91
C GLU A 154 2.67 14.58 -5.92
N VAL A 155 1.59 14.73 -6.71
CA VAL A 155 0.84 16.01 -6.84
C VAL A 155 -0.17 16.17 -5.71
N ILE A 156 -0.49 15.08 -5.00
CA ILE A 156 -1.51 15.06 -3.95
C ILE A 156 -0.86 15.29 -2.57
N SER A 157 -1.48 16.13 -1.75
CA SER A 157 -1.07 16.31 -0.36
C SER A 157 -1.52 15.13 0.49
N GLY A 158 -0.59 14.55 1.26
CA GLY A 158 -0.86 13.44 2.17
C GLY A 158 -0.28 12.10 1.71
N LYS A 159 -0.51 11.06 2.52
CA LYS A 159 -0.04 9.70 2.22
C LYS A 159 -0.93 9.08 1.14
N VAL A 160 -0.31 8.61 0.08
CA VAL A 160 -0.96 7.79 -0.95
C VAL A 160 -0.24 6.46 -1.02
N PHE A 161 -0.96 5.37 -0.84
CA PHE A 161 -0.45 4.02 -1.05
C PHE A 161 -0.75 3.59 -2.49
N ILE A 162 0.18 2.86 -3.12
CA ILE A 162 0.04 2.33 -4.48
C ILE A 162 0.39 0.85 -4.45
N GLY A 163 -0.49 0.01 -4.99
CA GLY A 163 -0.31 -1.43 -5.10
C GLY A 163 -0.62 -1.97 -6.49
N HIS A 164 -0.08 -3.14 -6.81
CA HIS A 164 -0.35 -3.87 -8.05
C HIS A 164 -0.91 -5.25 -7.71
N VAL A 165 -2.19 -5.45 -8.00
CA VAL A 165 -2.92 -6.69 -7.70
C VAL A 165 -2.42 -7.84 -8.57
N GLY A 166 -2.20 -7.58 -9.85
CA GLY A 166 -1.73 -8.53 -10.85
C GLY A 166 -2.36 -8.28 -12.22
N GLY A 167 -1.71 -8.70 -13.29
CA GLY A 167 -2.15 -8.40 -14.65
C GLY A 167 -2.23 -6.90 -14.89
N ASP A 168 -3.41 -6.41 -15.24
CA ASP A 168 -3.74 -5.02 -15.51
C ASP A 168 -4.42 -4.27 -14.34
N ASP A 169 -4.53 -4.92 -13.18
CA ASP A 169 -5.21 -4.40 -11.99
C ASP A 169 -4.25 -3.71 -11.01
N PHE A 170 -4.50 -2.43 -10.71
CA PHE A 170 -3.78 -1.64 -9.71
C PHE A 170 -4.74 -1.09 -8.65
N VAL A 171 -4.19 -0.72 -7.50
CA VAL A 171 -4.94 -0.11 -6.40
C VAL A 171 -4.19 1.09 -5.85
N MET A 172 -4.92 2.18 -5.59
CA MET A 172 -4.40 3.30 -4.79
C MET A 172 -5.31 3.54 -3.59
N ILE A 173 -4.72 3.95 -2.46
CA ILE A 173 -5.45 4.29 -1.23
C ILE A 173 -5.01 5.68 -0.81
N SER A 174 -5.97 6.57 -0.59
CA SER A 174 -5.71 7.96 -0.23
C SER A 174 -6.78 8.49 0.74
N ASP A 175 -6.54 9.70 1.28
CA ASP A 175 -7.61 10.49 1.92
C ASP A 175 -8.73 10.76 0.89
N SER A 176 -9.98 10.60 1.30
CA SER A 176 -11.16 10.74 0.42
C SER A 176 -11.29 12.12 -0.23
N ARG A 177 -10.75 13.17 0.40
CA ARG A 177 -10.75 14.54 -0.16
C ARG A 177 -9.95 14.68 -1.45
N ASN A 178 -9.06 13.77 -1.71
CA ASN A 178 -8.13 13.81 -2.84
C ASN A 178 -8.49 12.85 -3.97
N ASP A 179 -9.47 11.98 -3.78
CA ASP A 179 -9.72 10.84 -4.66
C ASP A 179 -10.09 11.23 -6.10
N GLN A 180 -10.97 12.23 -6.27
CA GLN A 180 -11.38 12.69 -7.60
C GLN A 180 -10.22 13.40 -8.32
N THR A 181 -9.53 14.30 -7.62
CA THR A 181 -8.35 14.97 -8.18
C THR A 181 -7.27 13.96 -8.58
N LEU A 182 -7.08 12.92 -7.75
CA LEU A 182 -6.14 11.85 -8.05
C LEU A 182 -6.55 11.06 -9.30
N ALA A 183 -7.85 10.68 -9.40
CA ALA A 183 -8.36 9.98 -10.57
C ALA A 183 -8.22 10.81 -11.86
N GLU A 184 -8.54 12.09 -11.81
CA GLU A 184 -8.38 13.01 -12.95
C GLU A 184 -6.92 13.11 -13.40
N LYS A 185 -5.97 13.25 -12.43
CA LYS A 185 -4.54 13.29 -12.76
C LYS A 185 -4.02 11.98 -13.35
N ILE A 186 -4.51 10.85 -12.87
CA ILE A 186 -4.17 9.53 -13.43
C ILE A 186 -4.61 9.48 -14.90
N ILE A 187 -5.86 9.85 -15.19
CA ILE A 187 -6.41 9.86 -16.55
C ILE A 187 -5.62 10.80 -17.45
N ASP A 188 -5.39 12.05 -17.01
CA ASP A 188 -4.63 13.05 -17.78
C ASP A 188 -3.24 12.52 -18.18
N TYR A 189 -2.49 11.96 -17.21
CA TYR A 189 -1.14 11.46 -17.48
C TYR A 189 -1.15 10.17 -18.30
N PHE A 190 -2.12 9.30 -18.05
CA PHE A 190 -2.24 8.05 -18.79
C PHE A 190 -2.57 8.31 -20.26
N ASP A 191 -3.63 9.09 -20.55
CA ASP A 191 -4.09 9.36 -21.91
C ASP A 191 -3.06 10.12 -22.74
N LEU A 192 -2.26 10.96 -22.08
CA LEU A 192 -1.16 11.64 -22.75
C LEU A 192 -0.05 10.67 -23.15
N GLY A 193 0.32 9.77 -22.25
CA GLY A 193 1.51 8.93 -22.40
C GLY A 193 1.26 7.61 -23.11
N ILE A 194 0.07 7.01 -23.01
CA ILE A 194 -0.26 5.71 -23.61
C ILE A 194 -0.10 5.71 -25.13
N LYS A 195 -0.26 6.86 -25.76
CA LYS A 195 -0.10 7.06 -27.21
C LYS A 195 1.28 6.63 -27.72
N ASN A 196 2.32 6.72 -26.88
CA ASN A 196 3.67 6.32 -27.26
C ASN A 196 3.87 4.80 -27.39
N TYR A 197 2.88 4.02 -26.97
CA TYR A 197 2.91 2.55 -26.98
C TYR A 197 2.15 1.93 -28.14
N PHE A 198 1.58 2.78 -29.02
CA PHE A 198 0.91 2.38 -30.26
C PHE A 198 1.70 2.78 -31.51
N ASN A 199 1.49 2.07 -32.60
CA ASN A 199 2.02 2.48 -33.88
C ASN A 199 1.22 3.68 -34.44
N LYS A 200 1.76 4.35 -35.45
CA LYS A 200 1.15 5.55 -36.03
C LYS A 200 -0.21 5.29 -36.74
N GLU A 201 -0.36 4.11 -37.32
CA GLU A 201 -1.57 3.72 -38.02
C GLU A 201 -2.74 3.55 -37.02
N ASP A 202 -2.55 2.75 -35.97
CA ASP A 202 -3.57 2.53 -34.94
C ASP A 202 -3.94 3.82 -34.22
N LEU A 203 -2.95 4.70 -33.98
CA LEU A 203 -3.21 6.02 -33.38
C LEU A 203 -4.07 6.90 -34.29
N SER A 204 -3.82 6.90 -35.60
CA SER A 204 -4.60 7.70 -36.56
C SER A 204 -6.02 7.17 -36.71
N ASN A 205 -6.19 5.85 -36.65
CA ASN A 205 -7.48 5.18 -36.72
C ASN A 205 -8.29 5.24 -35.42
N GLY A 206 -7.64 5.48 -34.27
CA GLY A 206 -8.25 5.45 -32.96
C GLY A 206 -8.60 4.05 -32.47
N HIS A 207 -8.17 3.01 -33.16
CA HIS A 207 -8.37 1.60 -32.84
C HIS A 207 -7.26 0.74 -33.45
N PHE A 208 -7.08 -0.46 -32.94
CA PHE A 208 -6.22 -1.49 -33.54
C PHE A 208 -7.04 -2.73 -33.88
N ILE A 209 -6.54 -3.51 -34.85
CA ILE A 209 -7.23 -4.70 -35.36
C ILE A 209 -6.76 -5.90 -34.52
N CYS A 210 -7.69 -6.66 -33.94
CA CYS A 210 -7.41 -7.92 -33.28
C CYS A 210 -8.42 -9.01 -33.66
N LEU A 211 -8.16 -10.24 -33.25
CA LEU A 211 -9.08 -11.36 -33.40
C LEU A 211 -9.89 -11.58 -32.12
N ASP A 212 -11.18 -11.76 -32.26
CA ASP A 212 -12.04 -12.18 -31.14
C ASP A 212 -11.83 -13.69 -30.80
N ARG A 213 -12.56 -14.19 -29.81
CA ARG A 213 -12.50 -15.61 -29.41
C ARG A 213 -12.97 -16.58 -30.48
N GLN A 214 -13.66 -16.09 -31.52
CA GLN A 214 -14.19 -16.85 -32.68
C GLN A 214 -13.32 -16.64 -33.94
N HIS A 215 -12.15 -16.01 -33.79
CA HIS A 215 -11.22 -15.66 -34.89
C HIS A 215 -11.79 -14.66 -35.91
N ASN A 216 -12.83 -13.88 -35.54
CA ASN A 216 -13.27 -12.77 -36.37
C ASN A 216 -12.39 -11.55 -36.17
N ILE A 217 -12.17 -10.81 -37.22
CA ILE A 217 -11.44 -9.52 -37.18
C ILE A 217 -12.35 -8.48 -36.54
N ILE A 218 -11.88 -7.88 -35.45
CA ILE A 218 -12.59 -6.80 -34.74
C ILE A 218 -11.71 -5.57 -34.59
N ASN A 219 -12.33 -4.40 -34.66
CA ASN A 219 -11.70 -3.13 -34.34
C ASN A 219 -11.81 -2.90 -32.84
N THR A 220 -10.68 -2.90 -32.13
CA THR A 220 -10.62 -2.69 -30.67
C THR A 220 -10.16 -1.28 -30.39
N PRO A 221 -10.88 -0.49 -29.57
CA PRO A 221 -10.45 0.84 -29.14
C PRO A 221 -9.07 0.80 -28.50
N LEU A 222 -8.32 1.90 -28.60
CA LEU A 222 -7.03 2.03 -27.91
C LEU A 222 -7.22 1.79 -26.41
N THR A 223 -6.18 1.26 -25.78
CA THR A 223 -6.17 1.01 -24.32
C THR A 223 -6.42 2.30 -23.57
N SER A 224 -7.41 2.27 -22.68
CA SER A 224 -7.81 3.33 -21.75
C SER A 224 -7.70 2.85 -20.31
N ILE A 225 -8.01 3.72 -19.36
CA ILE A 225 -7.93 3.40 -17.94
C ILE A 225 -9.30 3.61 -17.27
N SER A 226 -9.79 2.58 -16.61
CA SER A 226 -11.06 2.60 -15.85
C SER A 226 -10.77 2.61 -14.35
N ILE A 227 -11.34 3.60 -13.60
CA ILE A 227 -11.09 3.79 -12.18
C ILE A 227 -12.39 3.70 -11.38
N ALA A 228 -12.50 2.69 -10.52
CA ALA A 228 -13.60 2.55 -9.56
C ALA A 228 -13.17 3.09 -8.20
N ILE A 229 -13.88 4.08 -7.66
CA ILE A 229 -13.55 4.72 -6.37
C ILE A 229 -14.54 4.28 -5.31
N VAL A 230 -14.06 3.53 -4.31
CA VAL A 230 -14.78 3.15 -3.10
C VAL A 230 -14.36 4.05 -1.96
N THR A 231 -15.32 4.70 -1.28
CA THR A 231 -15.04 5.61 -0.16
C THR A 231 -15.96 5.37 1.01
N ASN A 232 -15.47 5.65 2.23
CA ASN A 232 -16.26 5.62 3.45
C ASN A 232 -16.92 6.97 3.82
N GLU A 233 -16.91 7.97 2.91
CA GLU A 233 -17.50 9.30 3.18
C GLU A 233 -18.98 9.24 3.56
N ASN A 234 -19.76 8.40 2.86
CA ASN A 234 -21.21 8.34 3.02
C ASN A 234 -21.68 7.08 3.76
N ASN A 235 -20.83 6.07 3.87
CA ASN A 235 -21.15 4.79 4.49
C ASN A 235 -19.95 4.26 5.26
N GLU A 236 -20.20 3.72 6.45
CA GLU A 236 -19.16 3.01 7.19
C GLU A 236 -18.78 1.72 6.46
N ILE A 237 -17.49 1.56 6.20
CA ILE A 237 -16.90 0.34 5.64
C ILE A 237 -16.28 -0.46 6.78
N LYS A 238 -16.72 -1.72 6.95
CA LYS A 238 -16.32 -2.56 8.09
C LYS A 238 -15.21 -3.56 7.77
N SER A 239 -15.01 -3.87 6.50
CA SER A 239 -14.03 -4.89 6.09
C SER A 239 -13.43 -4.60 4.72
N HIS A 240 -12.22 -5.14 4.49
CA HIS A 240 -11.59 -5.11 3.18
C HIS A 240 -12.34 -5.92 2.11
N ILE A 241 -13.16 -6.90 2.53
CA ILE A 241 -14.02 -7.69 1.63
C ILE A 241 -15.12 -6.78 1.07
N GLU A 242 -15.77 -6.00 1.94
CA GLU A 242 -16.80 -5.04 1.53
C GLU A 242 -16.26 -4.01 0.53
N VAL A 243 -15.01 -3.55 0.71
CA VAL A 243 -14.34 -2.68 -0.27
C VAL A 243 -14.21 -3.36 -1.62
N SER A 244 -13.78 -4.63 -1.64
CA SER A 244 -13.58 -5.39 -2.88
C SER A 244 -14.90 -5.68 -3.60
N ASP A 245 -15.96 -5.99 -2.86
CA ASP A 245 -17.30 -6.26 -3.42
C ASP A 245 -17.88 -4.99 -4.08
N GLN A 246 -17.82 -3.85 -3.38
CA GLN A 246 -18.23 -2.57 -3.92
C GLN A 246 -17.40 -2.18 -5.16
N ALA A 247 -16.10 -2.40 -5.13
CA ALA A 247 -15.23 -2.14 -6.28
C ALA A 247 -15.62 -2.98 -7.50
N ALA A 248 -15.96 -4.25 -7.31
CA ALA A 248 -16.39 -5.13 -8.40
C ALA A 248 -17.70 -4.65 -9.07
N GLU A 249 -18.63 -4.10 -8.29
CA GLU A 249 -19.86 -3.50 -8.85
C GLU A 249 -19.53 -2.20 -9.62
N LEU A 250 -18.71 -1.33 -9.04
CA LEU A 250 -18.34 -0.06 -9.67
C LEU A 250 -17.51 -0.26 -10.94
N LYS A 251 -16.63 -1.28 -10.99
CA LYS A 251 -15.88 -1.66 -12.19
C LYS A 251 -16.79 -1.97 -13.38
N LYS A 252 -17.92 -2.61 -13.17
CA LYS A 252 -18.90 -2.87 -14.25
C LYS A 252 -19.45 -1.55 -14.80
N ILE A 253 -19.82 -0.62 -13.91
CA ILE A 253 -20.40 0.67 -14.32
C ILE A 253 -19.38 1.54 -15.06
N VAL A 254 -18.14 1.59 -14.58
CA VAL A 254 -17.12 2.43 -15.21
C VAL A 254 -16.74 1.90 -16.59
N LYS A 255 -16.69 0.59 -16.78
CA LYS A 255 -16.38 -0.05 -18.09
C LYS A 255 -17.47 0.08 -19.14
N GLU A 256 -18.70 0.48 -18.80
CA GLU A 256 -19.75 0.77 -19.77
C GLU A 256 -19.48 2.06 -20.56
N LYS A 257 -18.65 2.95 -20.05
CA LYS A 257 -18.29 4.19 -20.72
C LYS A 257 -16.98 4.01 -21.53
N PRO A 258 -16.97 4.37 -22.81
CA PRO A 258 -15.76 4.27 -23.62
C PRO A 258 -14.70 5.31 -23.18
N GLY A 259 -13.42 4.95 -23.31
CA GLY A 259 -12.29 5.81 -22.97
C GLY A 259 -12.00 5.88 -21.46
N SER A 260 -10.92 6.56 -21.11
CA SER A 260 -10.50 6.69 -19.72
C SER A 260 -11.52 7.46 -18.89
N ASN A 261 -11.95 6.85 -17.81
CA ASN A 261 -12.95 7.47 -16.94
C ASN A 261 -12.90 6.92 -15.52
N TYR A 262 -13.62 7.58 -14.60
CA TYR A 262 -13.78 7.10 -13.25
C TYR A 262 -15.24 7.16 -12.76
N PHE A 263 -15.54 6.33 -11.76
CA PHE A 263 -16.83 6.34 -11.07
C PHE A 263 -16.63 6.19 -9.56
N LYS A 264 -17.26 7.11 -8.78
CA LYS A 264 -17.22 7.13 -7.32
C LYS A 264 -18.56 6.68 -6.75
N ASN A 265 -18.53 5.76 -5.78
CA ASN A 265 -19.73 5.39 -5.05
C ASN A 265 -20.24 6.58 -4.21
N ARG A 266 -21.47 7.02 -4.51
CA ARG A 266 -22.16 8.14 -3.81
C ARG A 266 -23.42 7.70 -3.06
N ARG A 267 -23.79 6.40 -3.11
CA ARG A 267 -25.04 5.91 -2.49
C ARG A 267 -24.94 5.97 -0.98
N LYS A 268 -26.00 6.51 -0.32
CA LYS A 268 -26.21 6.40 1.12
C LYS A 268 -26.89 5.07 1.43
N LYS A 269 -26.68 4.53 2.64
CA LYS A 269 -27.21 3.22 3.08
C LYS A 269 -28.74 3.12 3.03
N GLU A 270 -29.46 4.23 3.11
CA GLU A 270 -30.92 4.28 3.07
C GLU A 270 -31.52 3.85 1.73
N ASP A 271 -30.78 3.95 0.62
CA ASP A 271 -31.25 3.57 -0.72
C ASP A 271 -31.27 2.06 -0.98
N ASN A 272 -30.71 1.23 -0.09
CA ASN A 272 -30.57 -0.21 -0.30
C ASN A 272 -31.68 -1.08 0.34
N GLU A 273 -32.53 -0.53 1.19
CA GLU A 273 -33.63 -1.29 1.82
C GLU A 273 -34.88 -1.36 0.94
N GLU A 274 -35.08 -0.41 0.03
CA GLU A 274 -36.27 -0.40 -0.85
C GLU A 274 -36.24 -1.44 -1.99
N TYR A 275 -35.03 -1.94 -2.38
CA TYR A 275 -34.92 -2.92 -3.48
C TYR A 275 -34.93 -4.40 -3.03
N LYS A 276 -35.01 -4.69 -1.73
CA LYS A 276 -35.12 -6.07 -1.22
C LYS A 276 -36.56 -6.53 -0.92
N SER A 277 -37.53 -5.71 -1.18
CA SER A 277 -38.96 -5.98 -0.92
C SER A 277 -39.83 -6.01 -2.18
N CYS A 278 -39.27 -6.41 -3.32
CA CYS A 278 -40.07 -6.75 -4.52
C CYS A 278 -39.71 -8.13 -5.03
#